data_ad3cd07358ad9902e41bbce2e332845b
#
_entry.id   ad3cd07358ad9902e41bbce2e332845b
#
_cell.length_a   1.000
_cell.length_b   1.000
_cell.length_c   1.000
_cell.angle_alpha   90.00
_cell.angle_beta   90.00
_cell.angle_gamma   90.00
#
_symmetry.space_group_name_H-M   'P 1'
#
loop_
_entity.id
_entity.type
_entity.pdbx_description
1 polymer ?
#
loop_
_entity_poly.entity_id
_entity_poly.type
_entity_poly.pdbx_seq_one_letter_code
_entity_poly.pdbx_strand_id
1 'polypeptide(L)' 'MNIDNIEKCKSLLDKREKLQLASDLLAGKQARVVIAQGFGQEAEKTDLFDEDLNMAVQDAIAGRIKQIEKQIELL' A
#
# COMPACT_ATOMS: atom_id res chain seq x y z
N MET A 1 -26.41 -1.92 6.95
CA MET A 1 -24.98 -2.10 7.31
C MET A 1 -24.83 -1.89 8.81
N ASN A 2 -24.22 -2.83 9.52
CA ASN A 2 -24.02 -2.69 10.97
C ASN A 2 -22.72 -1.91 11.27
N ILE A 3 -22.50 -1.58 12.54
CA ILE A 3 -21.33 -0.79 12.95
C ILE A 3 -20.02 -1.47 12.59
N ASP A 4 -19.95 -2.79 12.75
CA ASP A 4 -18.76 -3.58 12.43
C ASP A 4 -18.39 -3.47 10.94
N ASN A 5 -19.39 -3.52 10.06
CA ASN A 5 -19.15 -3.38 8.63
C ASN A 5 -18.70 -1.98 8.25
N ILE A 6 -19.22 -0.95 8.95
CA ILE A 6 -18.79 0.43 8.72
C ILE A 6 -17.32 0.59 9.09
N GLU A 7 -16.90 0.05 10.23
CA GLU A 7 -15.49 0.11 10.67
C GLU A 7 -14.56 -0.65 9.71
N LYS A 8 -14.97 -1.84 9.27
CA LYS A 8 -14.21 -2.62 8.31
C LYS A 8 -14.08 -1.87 6.99
N CYS A 9 -15.15 -1.25 6.52
CA CYS A 9 -15.13 -0.46 5.28
C CYS A 9 -14.16 0.71 5.39
N LYS A 10 -14.17 1.44 6.49
CA LYS A 10 -13.24 2.55 6.73
C LYS A 10 -11.80 2.08 6.73
N SER A 11 -11.51 0.96 7.39
CA SER A 11 -10.17 0.39 7.43
C SER A 11 -9.68 0.01 6.04
N LEU A 12 -10.54 -0.61 5.24
CA LEU A 12 -10.20 -1.01 3.88
C LEU A 12 -10.00 0.19 2.96
N LEU A 13 -10.82 1.23 3.09
CA LEU A 13 -10.64 2.47 2.32
C LEU A 13 -9.32 3.16 2.67
N ASP A 14 -8.95 3.17 3.94
CA ASP A 14 -7.68 3.72 4.41
C ASP A 14 -6.49 2.98 3.78
N LYS A 15 -6.53 1.66 3.79
CA LYS A 15 -5.50 0.84 3.16
C LYS A 15 -5.41 1.10 1.66
N ARG A 16 -6.56 1.23 1.00
CA ARG A 16 -6.62 1.52 -0.43
C ARG A 16 -5.97 2.85 -0.75
N GLU A 17 -6.25 3.90 0.04
CA GLU A 17 -5.65 5.21 -0.15
C GLU A 17 -4.13 5.17 0.01
N LYS A 18 -3.64 4.49 1.02
CA LYS A 18 -2.19 4.36 1.26
C LYS A 18 -1.51 3.60 0.13
N LEU A 19 -2.14 2.55 -0.36
CA LEU A 19 -1.63 1.78 -1.49
C LEU A 19 -1.62 2.60 -2.77
N GLN A 20 -2.65 3.40 -3.00
CA GLN A 20 -2.71 4.27 -4.18
C GLN A 20 -1.61 5.34 -4.12
N LEU A 21 -1.40 5.93 -2.95
CA LEU A 21 -0.31 6.89 -2.75
C LEU A 21 1.04 6.23 -3.02
N ALA A 22 1.26 5.02 -2.50
CA ALA A 22 2.49 4.28 -2.73
C ALA A 22 2.72 4.02 -4.21
N SER A 23 1.68 3.61 -4.93
CA SER A 23 1.76 3.39 -6.37
C SER A 23 2.12 4.67 -7.12
N ASP A 24 1.49 5.79 -6.76
CA ASP A 24 1.76 7.08 -7.39
C ASP A 24 3.21 7.54 -7.15
N LEU A 25 3.72 7.33 -5.94
CA LEU A 25 5.10 7.65 -5.60
C LEU A 25 6.09 6.78 -6.38
N LEU A 26 5.78 5.50 -6.57
CA LEU A 26 6.63 4.59 -7.34
C LEU A 26 6.70 4.93 -8.82
N ALA A 27 5.72 5.66 -9.34
CA ALA A 27 5.73 6.11 -10.73
C ALA A 27 6.70 7.29 -10.94
N GLY A 28 7.22 7.89 -9.89
CA GLY A 28 8.15 9.02 -9.97
C GLY A 28 9.53 8.61 -10.48
N LYS A 29 10.27 9.58 -11.01
CA LYS A 29 11.58 9.32 -11.64
C LYS A 29 12.67 8.91 -10.66
N GLN A 30 12.55 9.31 -9.41
CA GLN A 30 13.53 9.00 -8.37
C GLN A 30 12.93 8.13 -7.27
N ALA A 31 11.99 7.27 -7.67
CA ALA A 31 11.31 6.40 -6.74
C ALA A 31 12.24 5.31 -6.21
N ARG A 32 12.02 4.93 -4.97
CA ARG A 32 12.73 3.83 -4.33
C ARG A 32 11.78 3.08 -3.42
N VAL A 33 12.12 1.82 -3.16
CA VAL A 33 11.41 1.02 -2.17
C VAL A 33 12.20 1.09 -0.86
N VAL A 34 11.51 1.42 0.23
CA VAL A 34 12.10 1.47 1.56
C VAL A 34 11.50 0.34 2.38
N ILE A 35 12.37 -0.48 2.96
CA ILE A 35 11.94 -1.53 3.89
C ILE A 35 12.38 -1.12 5.28
N ALA A 36 11.44 -1.12 6.21
CA ALA A 36 11.69 -0.71 7.58
C ALA A 36 11.23 -1.79 8.55
N GLN A 37 11.98 -1.95 9.63
CA GLN A 37 11.62 -2.85 10.73
C GLN A 37 11.73 -2.06 12.03
N GLY A 38 10.71 -2.20 12.90
CA GLY A 38 10.68 -1.50 14.17
C GLY A 38 9.89 -0.20 14.09
N PHE A 39 9.95 0.60 15.15
CA PHE A 39 9.20 1.83 15.29
C PHE A 39 10.12 3.00 15.64
N GLY A 40 9.73 4.19 15.17
CA GLY A 40 10.39 5.43 15.56
C GLY A 40 11.80 5.55 15.01
N GLN A 41 12.66 6.25 15.76
CA GLN A 41 14.03 6.54 15.34
C GLN A 41 14.94 5.33 15.38
N GLU A 42 14.59 4.32 16.16
CA GLU A 42 15.36 3.08 16.27
C GLU A 42 15.03 2.08 15.17
N ALA A 43 14.09 2.40 14.29
CA ALA A 43 13.72 1.52 13.19
C ALA A 43 14.90 1.35 12.23
N GLU A 44 15.18 0.11 11.87
CA GLU A 44 16.14 -0.19 10.81
C GLU A 44 15.48 0.01 9.46
N LYS A 45 16.15 0.68 8.54
CA LYS A 45 15.63 0.99 7.22
C LYS A 45 16.68 0.72 6.17
N THR A 46 16.23 0.27 5.01
CA THR A 46 17.09 0.18 3.84
C THR A 46 16.35 0.71 2.62
N ASP A 47 17.06 1.43 1.76
CA ASP A 47 16.54 1.98 0.52
C ASP A 47 16.98 1.11 -0.64
N LEU A 48 16.04 0.78 -1.52
CA LEU A 48 16.31 -0.05 -2.70
C LEU A 48 16.00 0.75 -3.96
N PHE A 49 17.04 1.07 -4.73
CA PHE A 49 16.93 1.80 -5.99
C PHE A 49 17.02 0.79 -7.14
N ASP A 50 15.89 0.25 -7.54
CA ASP A 50 15.83 -0.79 -8.58
C ASP A 50 14.54 -0.62 -9.37
N GLU A 51 14.65 -0.25 -10.64
CA GLU A 51 13.48 0.02 -11.50
C GLU A 51 12.62 -1.23 -11.69
N ASP A 52 13.23 -2.38 -11.87
CA ASP A 52 12.48 -3.63 -12.04
C ASP A 52 11.72 -3.99 -10.77
N LEU A 53 12.33 -3.78 -9.60
CA LEU A 53 11.67 -3.98 -8.33
C LEU A 53 10.51 -2.98 -8.14
N ASN A 54 10.73 -1.73 -8.50
CA ASN A 54 9.67 -0.70 -8.42
C ASN A 54 8.46 -1.10 -9.25
N MET A 55 8.67 -1.59 -10.47
CA MET A 55 7.59 -2.07 -11.34
C MET A 55 6.87 -3.28 -10.75
N ALA A 56 7.63 -4.23 -10.21
CA ALA A 56 7.04 -5.41 -9.57
C ALA A 56 6.20 -5.04 -8.36
N VAL A 57 6.67 -4.09 -7.55
CA VAL A 57 5.93 -3.61 -6.38
C VAL A 57 4.66 -2.86 -6.82
N GLN A 58 4.74 -2.03 -7.88
CA GLN A 58 3.55 -1.35 -8.41
C GLN A 58 2.49 -2.37 -8.87
N ASP A 59 2.90 -3.42 -9.55
CA ASP A 59 1.98 -4.48 -10.00
C ASP A 59 1.34 -5.19 -8.80
N ALA A 60 2.13 -5.49 -7.79
CA ALA A 60 1.63 -6.11 -6.57
C ALA A 60 0.63 -5.20 -5.83
N ILE A 61 0.93 -3.91 -5.78
CA ILE A 61 0.05 -2.92 -5.15
C ILE A 61 -1.27 -2.84 -5.93
N ALA A 62 -1.22 -2.78 -7.25
CA ALA A 62 -2.42 -2.74 -8.08
C ALA A 62 -3.31 -3.97 -7.84
N GLY A 63 -2.72 -5.15 -7.75
CA GLY A 63 -3.43 -6.38 -7.43
C GLY A 63 -4.07 -6.32 -6.05
N ARG A 64 -3.35 -5.78 -5.07
CA ARG A 64 -3.88 -5.65 -3.71
C ARG A 64 -5.04 -4.65 -3.64
N ILE A 65 -4.95 -3.56 -4.37
CA ILE A 65 -6.05 -2.58 -4.45
C ILE A 65 -7.32 -3.24 -5.00
N LYS A 66 -7.20 -4.04 -6.05
CA LYS A 66 -8.35 -4.77 -6.61
C LYS A 66 -8.97 -5.73 -5.60
N GLN A 67 -8.14 -6.43 -4.83
CA GLN A 67 -8.61 -7.32 -3.77
C GLN A 67 -9.39 -6.55 -2.70
N ILE A 68 -8.87 -5.40 -2.29
CA ILE A 68 -9.53 -4.56 -1.28
C ILE A 68 -10.87 -4.02 -1.80
N GLU A 69 -10.91 -3.55 -3.05
CA GLU A 69 -12.15 -3.09 -3.68
C GLU A 69 -13.22 -4.20 -3.69
N LYS A 70 -12.79 -5.42 -3.99
CA LYS A 70 -13.69 -6.57 -3.98
C LYS A 70 -14.19 -6.88 -2.57
N GLN A 71 -13.33 -6.77 -1.57
CA GLN A 71 -13.73 -6.95 -0.17
C GLN A 71 -14.76 -5.91 0.26
N ILE A 72 -14.59 -4.67 -0.17
CA ILE A 72 -15.54 -3.59 0.11
C ILE A 72 -16.91 -3.90 -0.52
N GLU A 73 -16.93 -4.37 -1.77
CA GLU A 73 -18.16 -4.74 -2.46
C GLU A 73 -18.94 -5.84 -1.73
N LEU A 74 -18.23 -6.74 -1.05
CA LEU A 74 -18.84 -7.85 -0.33
C LEU A 74 -19.37 -7.48 1.05
N LEU A 75 -19.11 -6.28 1.52
CA LEU A 75 -19.68 -5.80 2.79
C LEU A 75 -21.09 -5.25 2.55
#